data_dc5f1a91984b9b1499c7309f09b83318
#
_entry.id   dc5f1a91984b9b1499c7309f09b83318
#
_cell.length_a   1.000
_cell.length_b   1.000
_cell.length_c   1.000
_cell.angle_alpha   90.00
_cell.angle_beta   90.00
_cell.angle_gamma   90.00
#
_symmetry.space_group_name_H-M   'P 1'
#
loop_
_entity.id
_entity.type
_entity.pdbx_description
1 polymer ?
#
loop_
_entity_poly.entity_id
_entity_poly.type
_entity_poly.pdbx_seq_one_letter_code
_entity_poly.pdbx_strand_id
1 'polypeptide(L)'
;MAYFGTLYFFTGKMGAGKSTISKKIASDKNAILLSEDEILEQFYPNQIKTFDDYLTYSNRIKPFVKNHVQNLLRADTSVVMDFPGNTQKQRKWLSNIASEINVSHKLIYLNISDETCLQRLKQRNIENPERANFDTLETFNYVSQYFEKPNEFERLNIVEITQ
;
A
#
# COMPACT_ATOMS: atom_id res chain seq x y z
N MET A 1 -3.21 31.70 0.98
CA MET A 1 -2.93 30.52 0.14
C MET A 1 -3.21 29.26 0.95
N ALA A 2 -4.05 28.39 0.46
CA ALA A 2 -4.30 27.12 1.14
C ALA A 2 -3.18 26.13 0.79
N TYR A 3 -2.58 25.55 1.80
CA TYR A 3 -1.62 24.46 1.64
C TYR A 3 -2.35 23.14 1.84
N PHE A 4 -2.01 22.16 1.03
CA PHE A 4 -2.57 20.82 1.12
C PHE A 4 -1.45 19.80 1.29
N GLY A 5 -1.75 18.73 2.00
CA GLY A 5 -0.82 17.62 2.14
C GLY A 5 -0.63 16.87 0.81
N THR A 6 0.36 15.99 0.78
CA THR A 6 0.64 15.09 -0.33
C THR A 6 0.23 13.67 0.05
N LEU A 7 -0.42 12.96 -0.87
CA LEU A 7 -0.75 11.54 -0.71
C LEU A 7 0.38 10.66 -1.27
N TYR A 8 0.85 9.72 -0.45
CA TYR A 8 1.83 8.71 -0.85
C TYR A 8 1.16 7.34 -0.84
N PHE A 9 1.35 6.56 -1.89
CA PHE A 9 0.92 5.17 -1.95
C PHE A 9 1.92 4.34 -2.75
N PHE A 10 1.74 3.03 -2.80
CA PHE A 10 2.80 2.11 -3.18
C PHE A 10 2.34 1.07 -4.18
N THR A 11 3.27 0.61 -5.00
CA THR A 11 3.15 -0.62 -5.76
C THR A 11 4.49 -1.37 -5.69
N GLY A 12 4.41 -2.67 -5.65
CA GLY A 12 5.57 -3.56 -5.54
C GLY A 12 5.14 -4.94 -5.13
N LYS A 13 5.88 -5.94 -5.57
CA LYS A 13 5.59 -7.34 -5.24
C LYS A 13 5.78 -7.61 -3.74
N MET A 14 5.26 -8.73 -3.31
CA MET A 14 5.45 -9.24 -1.96
C MET A 14 6.94 -9.31 -1.61
N GLY A 15 7.34 -8.80 -0.45
CA GLY A 15 8.75 -8.74 -0.06
C GLY A 15 9.55 -7.57 -0.65
N ALA A 16 8.93 -6.68 -1.42
CA ALA A 16 9.62 -5.52 -2.00
C ALA A 16 9.98 -4.43 -0.98
N GLY A 17 9.41 -4.46 0.24
CA GLY A 17 9.75 -3.54 1.31
C GLY A 17 8.74 -2.40 1.52
N LYS A 18 7.49 -2.55 1.08
CA LYS A 18 6.46 -1.51 1.22
C LYS A 18 6.25 -1.03 2.65
N SER A 19 6.12 -1.95 3.61
CA SER A 19 5.89 -1.58 5.02
C SER A 19 7.07 -0.81 5.61
N THR A 20 8.29 -1.18 5.27
CA THR A 20 9.50 -0.50 5.74
C THR A 20 9.60 0.90 5.16
N ILE A 21 9.43 1.05 3.84
CA ILE A 21 9.53 2.36 3.18
C ILE A 21 8.37 3.28 3.55
N SER A 22 7.17 2.74 3.80
CA SER A 22 6.02 3.54 4.22
C SER A 22 6.26 4.20 5.59
N LYS A 23 6.82 3.47 6.53
CA LYS A 23 7.21 4.00 7.84
C LYS A 23 8.30 5.08 7.73
N LYS A 24 9.29 4.83 6.87
CA LYS A 24 10.37 5.80 6.62
C LYS A 24 9.83 7.10 6.03
N ILE A 25 9.01 7.03 5.00
CA ILE A 25 8.42 8.22 4.37
C ILE A 25 7.53 8.97 5.36
N ALA A 26 6.71 8.27 6.14
CA ALA A 26 5.86 8.89 7.15
C ALA A 26 6.69 9.69 8.16
N SER A 27 7.80 9.12 8.62
CA SER A 27 8.72 9.80 9.53
C SER A 27 9.42 11.01 8.86
N ASP A 28 10.01 10.79 7.68
CA ASP A 28 10.78 11.82 6.96
C ASP A 28 9.92 13.02 6.55
N LYS A 29 8.65 12.79 6.21
CA LYS A 29 7.71 13.81 5.72
C LYS A 29 6.77 14.33 6.82
N ASN A 30 6.91 13.86 8.04
CA ASN A 30 5.97 14.17 9.13
C ASN A 30 4.52 13.92 8.68
N ALA A 31 4.29 12.76 8.06
CA ALA A 31 3.01 12.37 7.50
C ALA A 31 2.30 11.34 8.39
N ILE A 32 0.99 11.27 8.26
CA ILE A 32 0.17 10.24 8.93
C ILE A 32 0.25 8.95 8.13
N LEU A 33 0.65 7.87 8.79
CA LEU A 33 0.67 6.54 8.21
C LEU A 33 -0.66 5.82 8.49
N LEU A 34 -1.31 5.34 7.44
CA LEU A 34 -2.45 4.44 7.53
C LEU A 34 -2.08 3.11 6.89
N SER A 35 -2.27 2.02 7.62
CA SER A 35 -2.06 0.66 7.15
C SER A 35 -3.40 -0.07 7.09
N GLU A 36 -3.75 -0.62 5.93
CA GLU A 36 -4.97 -1.42 5.78
C GLU A 36 -4.96 -2.62 6.72
N ASP A 37 -3.82 -3.32 6.80
CA ASP A 37 -3.70 -4.52 7.65
C ASP A 37 -3.97 -4.19 9.12
N GLU A 38 -3.42 -3.09 9.62
CA GLU A 38 -3.66 -2.65 11.01
C GLU A 38 -5.12 -2.30 11.25
N ILE A 39 -5.73 -1.57 10.32
CA ILE A 39 -7.14 -1.18 10.42
C ILE A 39 -8.04 -2.41 10.46
N LEU A 40 -7.80 -3.35 9.54
CA LEU A 40 -8.60 -4.58 9.46
C LEU A 40 -8.42 -5.45 10.70
N GLU A 41 -7.20 -5.57 11.20
CA GLU A 41 -6.93 -6.35 12.41
C GLU A 41 -7.59 -5.77 13.65
N GLN A 42 -7.57 -4.44 13.79
CA GLN A 42 -8.15 -3.78 14.95
C GLN A 42 -9.68 -3.76 14.93
N PHE A 43 -10.28 -3.55 13.75
CA PHE A 43 -11.74 -3.45 13.64
C PHE A 43 -12.45 -4.79 13.45
N TYR A 44 -11.76 -5.77 12.85
CA TYR A 44 -12.31 -7.08 12.50
C TYR A 44 -11.42 -8.22 12.99
N PRO A 45 -11.06 -8.25 14.30
CA PRO A 45 -10.15 -9.29 14.81
C PRO A 45 -10.77 -10.67 14.61
N ASN A 46 -10.00 -11.62 14.11
CA ASN A 46 -10.39 -13.02 13.87
C ASN A 46 -11.57 -13.23 12.90
N GLN A 47 -11.97 -12.20 12.14
CA GLN A 47 -13.08 -12.30 11.19
C GLN A 47 -12.63 -12.54 9.75
N ILE A 48 -11.36 -12.24 9.42
CA ILE A 48 -10.81 -12.39 8.09
C ILE A 48 -10.06 -13.72 8.02
N LYS A 49 -10.69 -14.73 7.42
CA LYS A 49 -10.16 -16.08 7.30
C LYS A 49 -9.98 -16.52 5.84
N THR A 50 -10.69 -15.89 4.93
CA THR A 50 -10.67 -16.18 3.50
C THR A 50 -10.40 -14.90 2.71
N PHE A 51 -10.06 -15.06 1.44
CA PHE A 51 -9.90 -13.92 0.54
C PHE A 51 -11.21 -13.15 0.35
N ASP A 52 -12.35 -13.84 0.32
CA ASP A 52 -13.66 -13.20 0.23
C ASP A 52 -13.97 -12.37 1.48
N ASP A 53 -13.61 -12.85 2.66
CA ASP A 53 -13.71 -12.08 3.90
C ASP A 53 -12.88 -10.80 3.79
N TYR A 54 -11.64 -10.93 3.33
CA TYR A 54 -10.76 -9.78 3.13
C TYR A 54 -11.40 -8.73 2.20
N LEU A 55 -11.91 -9.16 1.05
CA LEU A 55 -12.58 -8.25 0.11
C LEU A 55 -13.78 -7.55 0.75
N THR A 56 -14.59 -8.30 1.51
CA THR A 56 -15.77 -7.76 2.20
C THR A 56 -15.38 -6.65 3.17
N TYR A 57 -14.44 -6.91 4.06
CA TYR A 57 -14.03 -5.95 5.09
C TYR A 57 -13.20 -4.79 4.53
N SER A 58 -12.33 -5.06 3.57
CA SER A 58 -11.60 -4.02 2.85
C SER A 58 -12.57 -3.04 2.18
N ASN A 59 -13.61 -3.54 1.51
CA ASN A 59 -14.61 -2.69 0.88
C ASN A 59 -15.44 -1.89 1.90
N ARG A 60 -15.65 -2.40 3.08
CA ARG A 60 -16.38 -1.69 4.15
C ARG A 60 -15.64 -0.47 4.67
N ILE A 61 -14.33 -0.56 4.82
CA ILE A 61 -13.54 0.56 5.37
C ILE A 61 -13.24 1.65 4.35
N LYS A 62 -13.27 1.33 3.04
CA LYS A 62 -12.84 2.24 1.98
C LYS A 62 -13.56 3.61 1.97
N PRO A 63 -14.89 3.69 2.08
CA PRO A 63 -15.55 5.00 2.06
C PRO A 63 -15.13 5.90 3.22
N PHE A 64 -15.01 5.33 4.42
CA PHE A 64 -14.54 6.07 5.59
C PHE A 64 -13.09 6.52 5.43
N VAL A 65 -12.21 5.60 5.01
CA VAL A 65 -10.77 5.88 4.83
C VAL A 65 -10.58 6.99 3.80
N LYS A 66 -11.24 6.90 2.65
CA LYS A 66 -11.16 7.93 1.61
C LYS A 66 -11.54 9.31 2.14
N ASN A 67 -12.69 9.41 2.79
CA ASN A 67 -13.17 10.68 3.33
C ASN A 67 -12.21 11.24 4.39
N HIS A 68 -11.74 10.39 5.28
CA HIS A 68 -10.81 10.78 6.34
C HIS A 68 -9.47 11.27 5.78
N VAL A 69 -8.91 10.54 4.82
CA VAL A 69 -7.66 10.93 4.15
C VAL A 69 -7.82 12.26 3.42
N GLN A 70 -8.92 12.46 2.70
CA GLN A 70 -9.18 13.73 2.02
C GLN A 70 -9.25 14.89 3.01
N ASN A 71 -9.86 14.70 4.17
CA ASN A 71 -9.91 15.72 5.22
C ASN A 71 -8.52 16.04 5.79
N LEU A 72 -7.68 15.02 6.01
CA LEU A 72 -6.31 15.22 6.45
C LEU A 72 -5.50 16.01 5.42
N LEU A 73 -5.61 15.65 4.15
CA LEU A 73 -4.92 16.34 3.06
C LEU A 73 -5.33 17.81 2.95
N ARG A 74 -6.63 18.11 3.09
CA ARG A 74 -7.15 19.50 3.11
C ARG A 74 -6.66 20.29 4.32
N ALA A 75 -6.32 19.61 5.41
CA ALA A 75 -5.79 20.22 6.63
C ALA A 75 -4.26 20.33 6.61
N ASP A 76 -3.65 20.40 5.43
CA ASP A 76 -2.19 20.50 5.23
C ASP A 76 -1.40 19.34 5.89
N THR A 77 -2.02 18.17 5.93
CA THR A 77 -1.40 16.97 6.49
C THR A 77 -1.16 15.95 5.41
N SER A 78 0.10 15.59 5.18
CA SER A 78 0.45 14.51 4.26
C SER A 78 0.07 13.15 4.84
N VAL A 79 -0.31 12.23 3.96
CA VAL A 79 -0.76 10.90 4.34
C VAL A 79 0.00 9.86 3.54
N VAL A 80 0.48 8.83 4.23
CA VAL A 80 1.11 7.65 3.64
C VAL A 80 0.13 6.48 3.79
N MET A 81 -0.32 5.94 2.67
CA MET A 81 -1.25 4.82 2.65
C MET A 81 -0.52 3.51 2.30
N ASP A 82 -0.30 2.67 3.30
CA ASP A 82 0.20 1.31 3.10
C ASP A 82 -1.00 0.38 2.80
N PHE A 83 -1.52 0.55 1.60
CA PHE A 83 -2.67 -0.18 1.06
C PHE A 83 -2.24 -0.92 -0.21
N PRO A 84 -2.94 -1.99 -0.60
CA PRO A 84 -2.67 -2.68 -1.87
C PRO A 84 -2.77 -1.74 -3.07
N GLY A 85 -1.72 -1.74 -3.91
CA GLY A 85 -1.62 -0.90 -5.10
C GLY A 85 -1.02 -1.65 -6.30
N ASN A 86 -1.18 -2.98 -6.36
CA ASN A 86 -0.53 -3.82 -7.37
C ASN A 86 -1.37 -4.05 -8.62
N THR A 87 -2.59 -3.53 -8.67
CA THR A 87 -3.43 -3.53 -9.85
C THR A 87 -3.82 -2.11 -10.25
N GLN A 88 -4.16 -1.92 -11.51
CA GLN A 88 -4.64 -0.62 -12.00
C GLN A 88 -5.90 -0.17 -11.24
N LYS A 89 -6.80 -1.10 -10.94
CA LYS A 89 -8.02 -0.81 -10.18
C LYS A 89 -7.71 -0.29 -8.77
N GLN A 90 -6.77 -0.91 -8.07
CA GLN A 90 -6.34 -0.48 -6.74
C GLN A 90 -5.69 0.91 -6.80
N ARG A 91 -4.77 1.12 -7.75
CA ARG A 91 -4.11 2.42 -7.92
C ARG A 91 -5.08 3.53 -8.30
N LYS A 92 -6.09 3.22 -9.11
CA LYS A 92 -7.11 4.19 -9.48
C LYS A 92 -7.91 4.66 -8.26
N TRP A 93 -8.30 3.75 -7.38
CA TRP A 93 -8.97 4.12 -6.14
C TRP A 93 -8.09 5.02 -5.28
N LEU A 94 -6.82 4.67 -5.11
CA LEU A 94 -5.86 5.46 -4.34
C LEU A 94 -5.62 6.84 -4.96
N SER A 95 -5.35 6.93 -6.25
CA SER A 95 -5.09 8.20 -6.92
C SER A 95 -6.31 9.11 -6.95
N ASN A 96 -7.52 8.57 -7.02
CA ASN A 96 -8.76 9.34 -6.98
C ASN A 96 -8.94 10.06 -5.63
N ILE A 97 -8.42 9.54 -4.55
CA ILE A 97 -8.45 10.23 -3.25
C ILE A 97 -7.82 11.62 -3.35
N ALA A 98 -6.70 11.73 -4.02
CA ALA A 98 -6.01 13.01 -4.24
C ALA A 98 -6.61 13.81 -5.39
N SER A 99 -6.91 13.18 -6.53
CA SER A 99 -7.37 13.89 -7.72
C SER A 99 -8.74 14.54 -7.54
N GLU A 100 -9.64 13.95 -6.79
CA GLU A 100 -10.97 14.50 -6.52
C GLU A 100 -10.91 15.84 -5.75
N ILE A 101 -9.85 16.08 -5.01
CA ILE A 101 -9.66 17.31 -4.24
C ILE A 101 -8.50 18.15 -4.76
N ASN A 102 -7.95 17.81 -5.92
CA ASN A 102 -6.86 18.53 -6.58
C ASN A 102 -5.60 18.70 -5.72
N VAL A 103 -5.19 17.64 -5.02
CA VAL A 103 -3.94 17.63 -4.27
C VAL A 103 -2.91 16.72 -4.91
N SER A 104 -1.63 16.95 -4.57
CA SER A 104 -0.53 16.16 -5.09
C SER A 104 -0.53 14.74 -4.57
N HIS A 105 -0.11 13.79 -5.40
CA HIS A 105 0.16 12.43 -4.98
C HIS A 105 1.52 11.97 -5.49
N LYS A 106 2.06 10.94 -4.85
CA LYS A 106 3.24 10.19 -5.32
C LYS A 106 2.99 8.71 -5.18
N LEU A 107 3.16 7.99 -6.28
CA LEU A 107 3.22 6.53 -6.28
C LEU A 107 4.69 6.12 -6.12
N ILE A 108 4.98 5.42 -5.05
CA ILE A 108 6.31 4.83 -4.82
C ILE A 108 6.29 3.43 -5.43
N TYR A 109 6.98 3.28 -6.55
CA TYR A 109 7.08 2.00 -7.23
C TYR A 109 8.37 1.29 -6.80
N LEU A 110 8.20 0.22 -6.01
CA LEU A 110 9.31 -0.62 -5.57
C LEU A 110 9.56 -1.69 -6.63
N ASN A 111 10.37 -1.35 -7.62
CA ASN A 111 10.75 -2.24 -8.72
C ASN A 111 11.95 -3.08 -8.30
N ILE A 112 11.69 -4.02 -7.39
CA ILE A 112 12.69 -4.88 -6.78
C ILE A 112 12.66 -6.24 -7.48
N SER A 113 13.82 -6.84 -7.74
CA SER A 113 13.90 -8.15 -8.38
C SER A 113 13.19 -9.23 -7.56
N ASP A 114 12.64 -10.22 -8.25
CA ASP A 114 12.00 -11.37 -7.61
C ASP A 114 12.95 -12.10 -6.67
N GLU A 115 14.22 -12.23 -7.05
CA GLU A 115 15.26 -12.81 -6.23
C GLU A 115 15.42 -12.08 -4.89
N THR A 116 15.54 -10.76 -4.93
CA THR A 116 15.66 -9.94 -3.71
C THR A 116 14.39 -10.03 -2.86
N CYS A 117 13.22 -9.98 -3.48
CA CYS A 117 11.95 -10.15 -2.77
C CYS A 117 11.90 -11.48 -2.02
N LEU A 118 12.27 -12.57 -2.70
CA LEU A 118 12.27 -13.92 -2.10
C LEU A 118 13.29 -14.07 -0.99
N GLN A 119 14.47 -13.48 -1.13
CA GLN A 119 15.47 -13.45 -0.06
C GLN A 119 14.94 -12.74 1.19
N ARG A 120 14.27 -11.61 1.02
CA ARG A 120 13.66 -10.85 2.12
C ARG A 120 12.54 -11.62 2.80
N LEU A 121 11.71 -12.31 2.04
CA LEU A 121 10.65 -13.17 2.59
C LEU A 121 11.24 -14.31 3.42
N LYS A 122 12.29 -14.94 2.91
CA LYS A 122 13.01 -16.00 3.63
C LYS A 122 13.60 -15.50 4.95
N GLN A 123 14.24 -14.34 4.93
CA GLN A 123 14.78 -13.71 6.14
C GLN A 123 13.67 -13.37 7.15
N ARG A 124 12.56 -12.82 6.68
CA ARG A 124 11.39 -12.51 7.51
C ARG A 124 10.80 -13.76 8.17
N ASN A 125 10.78 -14.89 7.46
CA ASN A 125 10.32 -16.17 8.02
C ASN A 125 11.25 -16.69 9.12
N ILE A 126 12.54 -16.41 9.04
CA ILE A 126 13.51 -16.76 10.10
C ILE A 126 13.26 -15.89 11.34
N GLU A 127 13.04 -14.60 11.16
CA GLU A 127 12.79 -13.63 12.24
C GLU A 127 11.39 -13.78 12.86
N ASN A 128 10.42 -14.17 12.06
CA ASN A 128 9.02 -14.34 12.46
C ASN A 128 8.50 -15.70 11.96
N PRO A 129 8.79 -16.81 12.66
CA PRO A 129 8.42 -18.16 12.19
C PRO A 129 6.92 -18.38 11.93
N GLU A 130 6.06 -17.62 12.59
CA GLU A 130 4.61 -17.69 12.39
C GLU A 130 4.19 -17.25 10.98
N ARG A 131 5.03 -16.52 10.26
CA ARG A 131 4.77 -16.09 8.89
C ARG A 131 5.16 -17.14 7.83
N ALA A 132 5.87 -18.18 8.22
CA ALA A 132 6.40 -19.18 7.27
C ALA A 132 5.32 -19.89 6.46
N ASN A 133 4.08 -19.98 6.98
CA ASN A 133 2.95 -20.57 6.27
C ASN A 133 2.33 -19.64 5.22
N PHE A 134 2.58 -18.34 5.32
CA PHE A 134 2.03 -17.31 4.43
C PHE A 134 3.07 -16.81 3.43
N ASP A 135 4.29 -16.59 3.87
CA ASP A 135 5.37 -16.03 3.07
C ASP A 135 6.15 -17.15 2.35
N THR A 136 5.48 -17.89 1.47
CA THR A 136 6.06 -19.01 0.71
C THR A 136 6.35 -18.61 -0.73
N LEU A 137 7.24 -19.37 -1.39
CA LEU A 137 7.48 -19.22 -2.84
C LEU A 137 6.19 -19.41 -3.65
N GLU A 138 5.37 -20.37 -3.25
CA GLU A 138 4.08 -20.64 -3.90
C GLU A 138 3.16 -19.43 -3.82
N THR A 139 3.01 -18.84 -2.63
CA THR A 139 2.21 -17.63 -2.41
C THR A 139 2.78 -16.46 -3.22
N PHE A 140 4.10 -16.28 -3.20
CA PHE A 140 4.77 -15.24 -3.98
C PHE A 140 4.44 -15.37 -5.48
N ASN A 141 4.59 -16.56 -6.04
CA ASN A 141 4.30 -16.81 -7.45
C ASN A 141 2.83 -16.61 -7.77
N TYR A 142 1.94 -17.06 -6.90
CA TYR A 142 0.49 -16.91 -7.08
C TYR A 142 0.07 -15.44 -7.11
N VAL A 143 0.48 -14.63 -6.13
CA VAL A 143 0.10 -13.21 -6.09
C VAL A 143 0.83 -12.37 -7.14
N SER A 144 2.05 -12.75 -7.52
CA SER A 144 2.84 -12.03 -8.53
C SER A 144 2.19 -12.05 -9.92
N GLN A 145 1.43 -13.08 -10.26
CA GLN A 145 0.74 -13.13 -11.56
C GLN A 145 -0.36 -12.08 -11.70
N TYR A 146 -0.86 -11.53 -10.60
CA TYR A 146 -1.85 -10.45 -10.60
C TYR A 146 -1.23 -9.05 -10.57
N PHE A 147 0.10 -8.97 -10.48
CA PHE A 147 0.80 -7.70 -10.48
C PHE A 147 0.71 -7.05 -11.87
N GLU A 148 0.17 -5.83 -11.89
CA GLU A 148 0.09 -5.01 -13.09
C GLU A 148 1.06 -3.85 -12.95
N LYS A 149 2.12 -3.85 -13.77
CA LYS A 149 3.11 -2.77 -13.77
C LYS A 149 2.43 -1.43 -14.05
N PRO A 150 2.75 -0.35 -13.30
CA PRO A 150 2.24 0.98 -13.62
C PRO A 150 2.58 1.39 -15.04
N ASN A 151 1.66 2.05 -15.71
CA ASN A 151 1.82 2.51 -17.09
C ASN A 151 1.44 4.00 -17.23
N GLU A 152 1.85 4.61 -18.33
CA GLU A 152 1.65 6.04 -18.59
C GLU A 152 0.19 6.48 -18.71
N PHE A 153 -0.70 5.56 -19.11
CA PHE A 153 -2.13 5.86 -19.23
C PHE A 153 -2.81 6.11 -17.89
N GLU A 154 -2.23 5.62 -16.81
CA GLU A 154 -2.73 5.86 -15.45
C GLU A 154 -2.47 7.30 -14.98
N ARG A 155 -1.54 8.01 -15.62
CA ARG A 155 -1.16 9.40 -15.31
C ARG A 155 -0.75 9.61 -13.86
N LEU A 156 0.02 8.68 -13.33
CA LEU A 156 0.50 8.73 -11.95
C LEU A 156 1.86 9.43 -11.86
N ASN A 157 2.06 10.16 -10.78
CA ASN A 157 3.37 10.71 -10.45
C ASN A 157 4.21 9.65 -9.76
N ILE A 158 5.08 8.99 -10.51
CA ILE A 158 5.82 7.81 -10.07
C ILE A 158 7.22 8.18 -9.60
N VAL A 159 7.58 7.68 -8.41
CA VAL A 159 8.96 7.64 -7.92
C VAL A 159 9.37 6.18 -7.88
N GLU A 160 10.27 5.78 -8.77
CA GLU A 160 10.72 4.40 -8.88
C GLU A 160 11.95 4.16 -8.01
N ILE A 161 11.91 3.08 -7.22
CA ILE A 161 13.03 2.60 -6.42
C ILE A 161 13.44 1.24 -6.96
N THR A 162 14.71 1.11 -7.31
CA THR A 162 15.32 -0.13 -7.81
C THR A 162 16.44 -0.59 -6.90
N GLN A 163 16.66 -1.91 -6.87
CA GLN A 163 17.82 -2.53 -6.21
C GLN A 163 18.27 -3.74 -7.01
#